data_3f7bdda39156814651f06a844e27482c
#
_entry.id   3f7bdda39156814651f06a844e27482c
#
_cell.length_a   1.000
_cell.length_b   1.000
_cell.length_c   1.000
_cell.angle_alpha   90.00
_cell.angle_beta   90.00
_cell.angle_gamma   90.00
#
_symmetry.space_group_name_H-M   'P 1'
#
loop_
_entity.id
_entity.type
_entity.pdbx_description
1 polymer ?
#
loop_
_entity_poly.entity_id
_entity_poly.type
_entity_poly.pdbx_seq_one_letter_code
_entity_poly.pdbx_strand_id
1 'polypeptide(L)'
;MPPESDPLAYAFVRQSLAAAKNRVRAQKAAQEKHPTQDLFLALALAQEVQAKKALLLLRGRIGTTPENQAEALQESREMAVETLPWTLLAQAEGDRAAGALLVQMARALASHLTLRDAGAEGAAEYHVCGICGYIHTGDSPGRCPVCQALPEKFSRARA
;
A
#
# COMPACT_ATOMS: atom_id res chain seq x y z
N MET A 1 6.72 -15.64 -1.36
CA MET A 1 5.96 -16.31 -0.29
C MET A 1 6.88 -16.45 0.92
N PRO A 2 6.43 -16.15 2.15
CA PRO A 2 7.23 -16.43 3.32
C PRO A 2 7.54 -17.93 3.36
N PRO A 3 8.67 -18.33 3.94
CA PRO A 3 8.99 -19.74 4.07
C PRO A 3 7.86 -20.44 4.81
N GLU A 4 7.39 -21.55 4.27
CA GLU A 4 6.27 -22.37 4.82
C GLU A 4 6.51 -22.85 6.26
N SER A 5 7.69 -22.55 6.82
CA SER A 5 8.16 -22.96 8.14
C SER A 5 7.92 -21.98 9.28
N ASP A 6 7.53 -20.71 9.00
CA ASP A 6 7.30 -19.72 10.07
C ASP A 6 5.81 -19.44 10.26
N PRO A 7 5.18 -19.95 11.33
CA PRO A 7 3.74 -19.78 11.56
C PRO A 7 3.33 -18.33 11.79
N LEU A 8 4.21 -17.46 12.31
CA LEU A 8 3.91 -16.05 12.49
C LEU A 8 3.97 -15.29 11.17
N ALA A 9 4.96 -15.59 10.32
CA ALA A 9 5.02 -15.02 8.98
C ALA A 9 3.82 -15.46 8.13
N TYR A 10 3.43 -16.73 8.21
CA TYR A 10 2.21 -17.22 7.58
C TYR A 10 0.97 -16.47 8.07
N ALA A 11 0.80 -16.35 9.39
CA ALA A 11 -0.33 -15.63 9.99
C ALA A 11 -0.37 -14.16 9.53
N PHE A 12 0.78 -13.47 9.56
CA PHE A 12 0.89 -12.08 9.10
C PHE A 12 0.41 -11.92 7.65
N VAL A 13 0.95 -12.71 6.73
CA VAL A 13 0.60 -12.63 5.30
C VAL A 13 -0.87 -12.96 5.07
N ARG A 14 -1.38 -14.04 5.68
CA ARG A 14 -2.77 -14.47 5.51
C ARG A 14 -3.76 -13.44 6.03
N GLN A 15 -3.52 -12.87 7.20
CA GLN A 15 -4.40 -11.86 7.77
C GLN A 15 -4.33 -10.54 7.00
N SER A 16 -3.13 -10.11 6.56
CA SER A 16 -2.98 -8.91 5.73
C SER A 16 -3.74 -9.03 4.40
N LEU A 17 -3.61 -10.17 3.72
CA LEU A 17 -4.33 -10.44 2.48
C LEU A 17 -5.85 -10.48 2.69
N ALA A 18 -6.32 -11.12 3.76
CA ALA A 18 -7.73 -11.19 4.08
C ALA A 18 -8.31 -9.80 4.42
N ALA A 19 -7.58 -8.99 5.17
CA ALA A 19 -7.96 -7.62 5.49
C ALA A 19 -8.13 -6.78 4.22
N ALA A 20 -7.16 -6.80 3.31
CA ALA A 20 -7.23 -6.08 2.04
C ALA A 20 -8.44 -6.52 1.20
N LYS A 21 -8.69 -7.84 1.07
CA LYS A 21 -9.87 -8.37 0.37
C LYS A 21 -11.18 -7.89 0.99
N ASN A 22 -11.30 -7.87 2.31
CA ASN A 22 -12.51 -7.43 2.99
C ASN A 22 -12.71 -5.91 2.88
N ARG A 23 -11.66 -5.11 2.80
CA ARG A 23 -11.75 -3.69 2.44
C ARG A 23 -12.39 -3.49 1.07
N VAL A 24 -11.96 -4.24 0.06
CA VAL A 24 -12.55 -4.18 -1.29
C VAL A 24 -14.01 -4.66 -1.29
N ARG A 25 -14.33 -5.73 -0.55
CA ARG A 25 -15.72 -6.22 -0.40
C ARG A 25 -16.62 -5.17 0.28
N ALA A 26 -16.12 -4.47 1.30
CA ALA A 26 -16.86 -3.38 1.94
C ALA A 26 -17.14 -2.24 0.96
N GLN A 27 -16.16 -1.84 0.13
CA GLN A 27 -16.36 -0.84 -0.92
C GLN A 27 -17.43 -1.27 -1.93
N LYS A 28 -17.41 -2.53 -2.34
CA LYS A 28 -18.41 -3.08 -3.28
C LYS A 28 -19.80 -3.07 -2.64
N ALA A 29 -19.93 -3.53 -1.38
CA ALA A 29 -21.19 -3.50 -0.65
C ALA A 29 -21.73 -2.07 -0.49
N ALA A 30 -20.85 -1.09 -0.26
CA ALA A 30 -21.23 0.33 -0.21
C ALA A 30 -21.80 0.82 -1.55
N GLN A 31 -21.15 0.49 -2.67
CA GLN A 31 -21.63 0.83 -4.01
C GLN A 31 -23.00 0.23 -4.31
N GLU A 32 -23.25 -0.98 -3.83
CA GLU A 32 -24.51 -1.70 -3.98
C GLU A 32 -25.56 -1.35 -2.91
N LYS A 33 -25.21 -0.46 -1.95
CA LYS A 33 -26.04 -0.11 -0.78
C LYS A 33 -26.46 -1.35 0.02
N HIS A 34 -25.59 -2.36 0.06
CA HIS A 34 -25.89 -3.62 0.73
C HIS A 34 -25.59 -3.55 2.23
N PRO A 35 -26.45 -4.09 3.12
CA PRO A 35 -26.30 -3.97 4.57
C PRO A 35 -25.08 -4.70 5.15
N THR A 36 -24.40 -5.57 4.39
CA THR A 36 -23.18 -6.27 4.83
C THR A 36 -21.91 -5.41 4.74
N GLN A 37 -21.98 -4.15 4.33
CA GLN A 37 -20.82 -3.24 4.28
C GLN A 37 -20.07 -3.24 5.63
N ASP A 38 -20.78 -3.04 6.73
CA ASP A 38 -20.17 -2.93 8.06
C ASP A 38 -19.58 -4.27 8.53
N LEU A 39 -20.19 -5.39 8.15
CA LEU A 39 -19.62 -6.71 8.42
C LEU A 39 -18.25 -6.88 7.75
N PHE A 40 -18.12 -6.55 6.46
CA PHE A 40 -16.84 -6.63 5.77
C PHE A 40 -15.81 -5.67 6.35
N LEU A 41 -16.22 -4.47 6.76
CA LEU A 41 -15.33 -3.53 7.41
C LEU A 41 -14.85 -4.05 8.77
N ALA A 42 -15.75 -4.61 9.60
CA ALA A 42 -15.41 -5.21 10.88
C ALA A 42 -14.42 -6.39 10.71
N LEU A 43 -14.65 -7.27 9.73
CA LEU A 43 -13.74 -8.37 9.40
C LEU A 43 -12.36 -7.84 8.98
N ALA A 44 -12.30 -6.79 8.16
CA ALA A 44 -11.04 -6.18 7.76
C ALA A 44 -10.26 -5.63 8.97
N LEU A 45 -10.92 -4.87 9.84
CA LEU A 45 -10.31 -4.30 11.04
C LEU A 45 -9.79 -5.38 12.00
N ALA A 46 -10.58 -6.45 12.23
CA ALA A 46 -10.14 -7.57 13.07
C ALA A 46 -8.90 -8.24 12.52
N GLN A 47 -8.85 -8.46 11.21
CA GLN A 47 -7.70 -9.08 10.53
C GLN A 47 -6.46 -8.18 10.52
N GLU A 48 -6.61 -6.85 10.39
CA GLU A 48 -5.50 -5.90 10.55
C GLU A 48 -4.90 -5.95 11.95
N VAL A 49 -5.72 -6.06 13.00
CA VAL A 49 -5.22 -6.24 14.38
C VAL A 49 -4.44 -7.54 14.52
N GLN A 50 -4.95 -8.64 13.96
CA GLN A 50 -4.28 -9.94 14.00
C GLN A 50 -2.97 -9.94 13.22
N ALA A 51 -2.93 -9.32 12.04
CA ALA A 51 -1.72 -9.16 11.24
C ALA A 51 -0.65 -8.36 11.99
N LYS A 52 -1.00 -7.19 12.53
CA LYS A 52 -0.09 -6.37 13.36
C LYS A 52 0.47 -7.15 14.54
N LYS A 53 -0.35 -7.93 15.21
CA LYS A 53 0.07 -8.75 16.36
C LYS A 53 1.07 -9.84 15.95
N ALA A 54 0.83 -10.52 14.84
CA ALA A 54 1.77 -11.50 14.29
C ALA A 54 3.10 -10.84 13.92
N LEU A 55 3.08 -9.69 13.25
CA LEU A 55 4.28 -8.94 12.88
C LEU A 55 5.10 -8.49 14.09
N LEU A 56 4.45 -7.99 15.15
CA LEU A 56 5.14 -7.59 16.40
C LEU A 56 5.82 -8.75 17.13
N LEU A 57 5.31 -9.98 16.97
CA LEU A 57 5.91 -11.18 17.53
C LEU A 57 7.04 -11.74 16.64
N LEU A 58 7.13 -11.34 15.38
CA LEU A 58 8.26 -11.64 14.50
C LEU A 58 9.46 -10.80 14.94
N ARG A 59 10.33 -11.40 15.74
CA ARG A 59 11.51 -10.72 16.31
C ARG A 59 12.39 -10.12 15.21
N GLY A 60 12.84 -8.88 15.42
CA GLY A 60 13.73 -8.16 14.50
C GLY A 60 13.05 -7.63 13.24
N ARG A 61 11.70 -7.62 13.18
CA ARG A 61 10.95 -7.06 12.05
C ARG A 61 10.57 -5.58 12.23
N ILE A 62 10.58 -5.08 13.45
CA ILE A 62 10.33 -3.68 13.76
C ILE A 62 11.50 -3.16 14.60
N GLY A 63 12.29 -2.30 14.01
CA GLY A 63 13.45 -1.65 14.63
C GLY A 63 13.13 -0.29 15.25
N THR A 64 14.13 0.54 15.42
CA THR A 64 13.97 1.95 15.80
C THR A 64 13.31 2.75 14.68
N THR A 65 12.75 3.92 14.99
CA THR A 65 12.10 4.76 13.97
C THR A 65 13.00 5.10 12.77
N PRO A 66 14.28 5.49 12.94
CA PRO A 66 15.17 5.71 11.79
C PRO A 66 15.43 4.45 10.96
N GLU A 67 15.60 3.29 11.60
CA GLU A 67 15.77 2.00 10.92
C GLU A 67 14.52 1.64 10.11
N ASN A 68 13.34 1.75 10.72
CA ASN A 68 12.06 1.48 10.05
C ASN A 68 11.82 2.42 8.88
N GLN A 69 12.20 3.69 8.99
CA GLN A 69 12.11 4.64 7.88
C GLN A 69 13.00 4.23 6.71
N ALA A 70 14.26 3.87 7.00
CA ALA A 70 15.20 3.43 5.98
C ALA A 70 14.71 2.14 5.30
N GLU A 71 14.23 1.17 6.07
CA GLU A 71 13.67 -0.09 5.57
C GLU A 71 12.45 0.14 4.68
N ALA A 72 11.47 0.94 5.12
CA ALA A 72 10.26 1.22 4.33
C ALA A 72 10.56 1.86 2.97
N LEU A 73 11.55 2.76 2.92
CA LEU A 73 11.98 3.37 1.66
C LEU A 73 12.76 2.38 0.77
N GLN A 74 13.57 1.52 1.37
CA GLN A 74 14.27 0.47 0.64
C GLN A 74 13.29 -0.57 0.08
N GLU A 75 12.31 -1.01 0.85
CA GLU A 75 11.23 -1.90 0.38
C GLU A 75 10.45 -1.29 -0.79
N SER A 76 10.15 0.01 -0.74
CA SER A 76 9.50 0.70 -1.86
C SER A 76 10.35 0.67 -3.13
N ARG A 77 11.68 0.79 -3.01
CA ARG A 77 12.62 0.67 -4.12
C ARG A 77 12.62 -0.74 -4.70
N GLU A 78 12.74 -1.74 -3.87
CA GLU A 78 12.77 -3.15 -4.25
C GLU A 78 11.48 -3.53 -4.97
N MET A 79 10.32 -3.21 -4.40
CA MET A 79 9.03 -3.44 -5.03
C MET A 79 8.89 -2.73 -6.39
N ALA A 80 9.42 -1.51 -6.53
CA ALA A 80 9.42 -0.82 -7.83
C ALA A 80 10.21 -1.59 -8.90
N VAL A 81 11.36 -2.14 -8.54
CA VAL A 81 12.20 -2.96 -9.44
C VAL A 81 11.54 -4.31 -9.72
N GLU A 82 11.00 -4.97 -8.70
CA GLU A 82 10.34 -6.27 -8.81
C GLU A 82 9.09 -6.24 -9.70
N THR A 83 8.47 -5.09 -9.91
CA THR A 83 7.35 -4.96 -10.85
C THR A 83 7.77 -5.03 -12.33
N LEU A 84 9.05 -4.81 -12.68
CA LEU A 84 9.51 -4.76 -14.06
C LEU A 84 9.32 -6.07 -14.83
N PRO A 85 9.77 -7.25 -14.35
CA PRO A 85 9.55 -8.51 -15.05
C PRO A 85 8.08 -8.84 -15.24
N TRP A 86 7.24 -8.54 -14.24
CA TRP A 86 5.79 -8.73 -14.35
C TRP A 86 5.14 -7.80 -15.37
N THR A 87 5.65 -6.57 -15.48
CA THR A 87 5.20 -5.61 -16.51
C THR A 87 5.53 -6.14 -17.91
N LEU A 88 6.74 -6.65 -18.11
CA LEU A 88 7.14 -7.24 -19.39
C LEU A 88 6.33 -8.48 -19.73
N LEU A 89 6.05 -9.34 -18.76
CA LEU A 89 5.20 -10.52 -18.94
C LEU A 89 3.78 -10.11 -19.37
N ALA A 90 3.15 -9.17 -18.67
CA ALA A 90 1.82 -8.68 -19.00
C ALA A 90 1.77 -8.08 -20.42
N GLN A 91 2.82 -7.37 -20.84
CA GLN A 91 2.94 -6.85 -22.20
C GLN A 91 3.05 -7.98 -23.25
N ALA A 92 3.86 -9.00 -22.96
CA ALA A 92 4.05 -10.15 -23.84
C ALA A 92 2.76 -10.97 -24.01
N GLU A 93 1.96 -11.07 -22.95
CA GLU A 93 0.65 -11.75 -22.95
C GLU A 93 -0.49 -10.88 -23.50
N GLY A 94 -0.23 -9.60 -23.80
CA GLY A 94 -1.23 -8.66 -24.30
C GLY A 94 -2.22 -8.18 -23.23
N ASP A 95 -1.94 -8.43 -21.94
CA ASP A 95 -2.74 -7.92 -20.82
C ASP A 95 -2.45 -6.44 -20.56
N ARG A 96 -3.16 -5.59 -21.30
CA ARG A 96 -3.00 -4.12 -21.19
C ARG A 96 -3.38 -3.59 -19.82
N ALA A 97 -4.36 -4.19 -19.15
CA ALA A 97 -4.84 -3.73 -17.84
C ALA A 97 -3.80 -4.01 -16.76
N ALA A 98 -3.26 -5.23 -16.71
CA ALA A 98 -2.19 -5.58 -15.79
C ALA A 98 -0.93 -4.76 -16.07
N GLY A 99 -0.52 -4.61 -17.34
CA GLY A 99 0.65 -3.82 -17.71
C GLY A 99 0.54 -2.35 -17.29
N ALA A 100 -0.62 -1.72 -17.53
CA ALA A 100 -0.86 -0.33 -17.12
C ALA A 100 -0.84 -0.17 -15.59
N LEU A 101 -1.45 -1.09 -14.85
CA LEU A 101 -1.44 -1.09 -13.39
C LEU A 101 -0.02 -1.23 -12.83
N LEU A 102 0.76 -2.20 -13.33
CA LEU A 102 2.12 -2.44 -12.86
C LEU A 102 3.05 -1.26 -13.13
N VAL A 103 2.96 -0.62 -14.30
CA VAL A 103 3.69 0.62 -14.60
C VAL A 103 3.30 1.74 -13.64
N GLN A 104 2.01 1.89 -13.35
CA GLN A 104 1.52 2.90 -12.43
C GLN A 104 2.01 2.64 -11.00
N MET A 105 1.99 1.39 -10.53
CA MET A 105 2.54 0.98 -9.23
C MET A 105 4.03 1.28 -9.13
N ALA A 106 4.83 0.89 -10.13
CA ALA A 106 6.27 1.15 -10.15
C ALA A 106 6.58 2.65 -10.05
N ARG A 107 5.83 3.50 -10.79
CA ARG A 107 6.00 4.97 -10.73
C ARG A 107 5.63 5.54 -9.37
N ALA A 108 4.54 5.06 -8.75
CA ALA A 108 4.14 5.48 -7.41
C ALA A 108 5.20 5.08 -6.37
N LEU A 109 5.66 3.84 -6.38
CA LEU A 109 6.71 3.33 -5.50
C LEU A 109 8.03 4.10 -5.66
N ALA A 110 8.45 4.37 -6.91
CA ALA A 110 9.64 5.17 -7.17
C ALA A 110 9.54 6.59 -6.59
N SER A 111 8.35 7.19 -6.59
CA SER A 111 8.13 8.51 -6.00
C SER A 111 8.29 8.53 -4.47
N HIS A 112 8.10 7.39 -3.79
CA HIS A 112 8.29 7.31 -2.34
C HIS A 112 9.74 7.58 -1.91
N LEU A 113 10.71 7.38 -2.81
CA LEU A 113 12.12 7.62 -2.53
C LEU A 113 12.44 9.11 -2.28
N THR A 114 11.63 10.01 -2.82
CA THR A 114 11.78 11.46 -2.59
C THR A 114 11.28 11.90 -1.22
N LEU A 115 10.58 11.02 -0.49
CA LEU A 115 10.04 11.31 0.85
C LEU A 115 11.11 11.31 1.95
N ARG A 116 12.33 10.82 1.65
CA ARG A 116 13.44 10.71 2.61
C ARG A 116 13.79 12.07 3.23
N ASP A 117 13.84 13.09 2.41
CA ASP A 117 14.28 14.41 2.83
C ASP A 117 13.14 15.22 3.47
N ALA A 118 11.89 14.97 3.06
CA ALA A 118 10.72 15.64 3.59
C ALA A 118 10.42 15.32 5.08
N GLY A 119 10.81 14.12 5.55
CA GLY A 119 10.63 13.70 6.95
C GLY A 119 11.68 14.26 7.91
N ALA A 120 12.80 14.77 7.39
CA ALA A 120 13.91 15.30 8.22
C ALA A 120 13.66 16.73 8.72
N GLU A 121 12.75 17.48 8.10
CA GLU A 121 12.52 18.91 8.39
C GLU A 121 11.29 19.21 9.29
N GLY A 122 10.67 18.17 9.88
CA GLY A 122 9.49 18.35 10.75
C GLY A 122 8.17 17.99 10.03
N ALA A 123 7.05 18.10 10.74
CA ALA A 123 5.74 17.55 10.38
C ALA A 123 5.23 17.94 8.98
N ALA A 124 5.77 17.30 7.95
CA ALA A 124 5.24 17.42 6.60
C ALA A 124 3.83 16.80 6.53
N GLU A 125 2.90 17.49 5.87
CA GLU A 125 1.61 16.88 5.54
C GLU A 125 1.80 15.93 4.36
N TYR A 126 1.21 14.76 4.46
CA TYR A 126 1.25 13.76 3.39
C TYR A 126 -0.16 13.53 2.85
N HIS A 127 -0.29 13.57 1.53
CA HIS A 127 -1.53 13.28 0.80
C HIS A 127 -1.32 12.06 -0.10
N VAL A 128 -2.19 11.06 0.05
CA VAL A 128 -2.11 9.80 -0.71
C VAL A 128 -3.18 9.79 -1.79
N CYS A 129 -2.76 9.55 -3.03
CA CYS A 129 -3.69 9.36 -4.14
C CYS A 129 -4.43 8.02 -3.98
N GLY A 130 -5.75 8.05 -3.82
CA GLY A 130 -6.60 6.85 -3.68
C GLY A 130 -6.73 6.02 -4.97
N ILE A 131 -6.12 6.45 -6.09
CA ILE A 131 -6.12 5.71 -7.35
C ILE A 131 -4.84 4.91 -7.55
N CYS A 132 -3.65 5.52 -7.34
CA CYS A 132 -2.38 4.88 -7.66
C CYS A 132 -1.41 4.74 -6.48
N GLY A 133 -1.74 5.27 -5.31
CA GLY A 133 -0.86 5.23 -4.14
C GLY A 133 0.29 6.24 -4.16
N TYR A 134 0.34 7.17 -5.13
CA TYR A 134 1.32 8.26 -5.10
C TYR A 134 1.18 9.08 -3.82
N ILE A 135 2.31 9.41 -3.19
CA ILE A 135 2.35 10.24 -1.99
C ILE A 135 2.87 11.64 -2.35
N HIS A 136 2.12 12.65 -1.98
CA HIS A 136 2.49 14.06 -2.11
C HIS A 136 2.80 14.66 -0.74
N THR A 137 3.81 15.52 -0.65
CA THR A 137 4.16 16.28 0.57
C THR A 137 3.73 17.72 0.44
N GLY A 138 3.21 18.30 1.53
CA GLY A 138 2.68 19.67 1.55
C GLY A 138 1.21 19.74 1.20
N ASP A 139 0.76 20.86 0.63
CA ASP A 139 -0.63 21.08 0.25
C ASP A 139 -1.11 20.07 -0.80
N SER A 140 -2.43 19.79 -0.82
CA SER A 140 -3.00 18.84 -1.78
C SER A 140 -2.68 19.24 -3.22
N PRO A 141 -2.15 18.33 -4.06
CA PRO A 141 -1.75 18.67 -5.42
C PRO A 141 -2.98 18.89 -6.32
N GLY A 142 -2.84 19.76 -7.33
CA GLY A 142 -3.90 20.01 -8.30
C GLY A 142 -4.26 18.80 -9.17
N ARG A 143 -3.26 17.93 -9.44
CA ARG A 143 -3.42 16.64 -10.14
C ARG A 143 -2.33 15.67 -9.72
N CYS A 144 -2.66 14.38 -9.75
CA CYS A 144 -1.67 13.33 -9.52
C CYS A 144 -0.67 13.26 -10.68
N PRO A 145 0.64 13.38 -10.45
CA PRO A 145 1.64 13.31 -11.53
C PRO A 145 1.77 11.89 -12.13
N VAL A 146 1.31 10.87 -11.41
CA VAL A 146 1.38 9.47 -11.86
C VAL A 146 0.16 9.06 -12.68
N CYS A 147 -1.06 9.33 -12.20
CA CYS A 147 -2.29 8.84 -12.82
C CYS A 147 -3.26 9.94 -13.25
N GLN A 148 -2.91 11.22 -13.12
CA GLN A 148 -3.72 12.38 -13.47
C GLN A 148 -5.04 12.52 -12.69
N ALA A 149 -5.21 11.77 -11.59
CA ALA A 149 -6.37 11.89 -10.72
C ALA A 149 -6.54 13.31 -10.19
N LEU A 150 -7.79 13.73 -10.04
CA LEU A 150 -8.16 15.05 -9.52
C LEU A 150 -7.90 15.16 -7.99
N PRO A 151 -7.83 16.38 -7.43
CA PRO A 151 -7.49 16.61 -6.02
C PRO A 151 -8.39 15.88 -5.03
N GLU A 152 -9.67 15.73 -5.32
CA GLU A 152 -10.64 15.03 -4.46
C GLU A 152 -10.38 13.52 -4.31
N LYS A 153 -9.44 12.96 -5.08
CA LYS A 153 -8.96 11.58 -4.94
C LYS A 153 -7.80 11.45 -3.96
N PHE A 154 -7.34 12.56 -3.41
CA PHE A 154 -6.31 12.53 -2.39
C PHE A 154 -6.90 12.52 -0.98
N SER A 155 -6.31 11.71 -0.13
CA SER A 155 -6.62 11.67 1.30
C SER A 155 -5.40 12.04 2.11
N ARG A 156 -5.56 12.93 3.10
CA ARG A 156 -4.48 13.25 4.04
C ARG A 156 -4.21 12.04 4.93
N ALA A 157 -2.93 11.65 5.01
CA ALA A 157 -2.50 10.64 5.98
C ALA A 157 -2.56 11.23 7.39
N ARG A 158 -3.29 10.56 8.30
CA ARG A 158 -3.42 10.93 9.72
C ARG A 158 -3.26 9.69 10.57
N ALA A 159 -2.55 9.82 11.70
CA ALA A 159 -2.47 8.79 12.72
C ALA A 159 -3.77 8.70 13.54
#